data_2ff464f41082d681a0aae5928b2a4ec4
#
_entry.id   2ff464f41082d681a0aae5928b2a4ec4
#
_cell.length_a   1.000
_cell.length_b   1.000
_cell.length_c   1.000
_cell.angle_alpha   90.00
_cell.angle_beta   90.00
_cell.angle_gamma   90.00
#
_symmetry.space_group_name_H-M   'P 1'
#
loop_
_entity.id
_entity.type
_entity.pdbx_description
1 polymer ?
#
loop_
_entity_poly.entity_id
_entity_poly.type
_entity_poly.pdbx_seq_one_letter_code
_entity_poly.pdbx_strand_id
1 'polypeptide(L)'
;MKQRQFTVVLAMGILTLFLATDLMAAPIEIQFWHAQRGPRADTLNKMVDAYNKSQTKYQVIASEKGSYDETMNAGIAAFRSKKQPHILQVYEVGTQTMMLSNAIYPVFNLMKDTGHKIDWKSYLQPVLSYYVSSKGELQSMPFNSSTPIMFYNKDLFKKAGLTGPPRTWDEMGEYTKKLVDSGAEYGMTVAWQTWVMIENYSAIQNIPLSTKSNGFDGLDTQLTINNPMVVKHMERLKTWMDDKRFTYEEREYKGPEAAFISGKCAILMDSISAIGALKKNIKFDWDAAPLPVEASMKEPQNSIIGGASLWVLKGHPKAEYQGVADFLAFIANEDMQILWHKETGYFPITLQAYNKLKADGYYEKEPLQEVGILQMTRKDPTVNSRGIRLGSFPQIRDVMNEELEMLWQGKKTAKQALDEAVSRSNEILRQFEKRSK
;
A
#
# COMPACT_ATOMS: atom_id res chain seq x y z
N MET A 1 -53.42 -42.69 -82.56
CA MET A 1 -52.26 -41.80 -82.41
C MET A 1 -52.24 -41.30 -80.97
N LYS A 2 -51.34 -41.79 -80.11
CA LYS A 2 -51.24 -41.46 -78.67
C LYS A 2 -50.06 -40.53 -78.47
N GLN A 3 -50.30 -39.32 -78.03
CA GLN A 3 -49.29 -38.37 -77.57
C GLN A 3 -48.86 -38.77 -76.14
N ARG A 4 -47.56 -38.95 -75.96
CA ARG A 4 -46.92 -39.13 -74.61
C ARG A 4 -46.44 -37.75 -74.14
N GLN A 5 -47.00 -37.27 -73.08
CA GLN A 5 -46.49 -36.13 -72.35
C GLN A 5 -45.32 -36.54 -71.44
N PHE A 6 -44.17 -35.93 -71.60
CA PHE A 6 -43.04 -36.06 -70.66
C PHE A 6 -43.15 -34.96 -69.59
N THR A 7 -43.33 -35.40 -68.35
CA THR A 7 -43.28 -34.46 -67.17
C THR A 7 -41.84 -34.42 -66.68
N VAL A 8 -41.19 -33.27 -66.79
CA VAL A 8 -39.89 -33.03 -66.20
C VAL A 8 -40.11 -32.55 -64.78
N VAL A 9 -39.67 -33.36 -63.78
CA VAL A 9 -39.66 -32.94 -62.34
C VAL A 9 -38.35 -32.29 -62.07
N LEU A 10 -38.41 -30.96 -61.81
CA LEU A 10 -37.27 -30.11 -61.39
C LEU A 10 -37.12 -30.27 -59.89
N ALA A 11 -36.14 -31.05 -59.44
CA ALA A 11 -35.79 -31.13 -58.03
C ALA A 11 -34.93 -29.92 -57.60
N MET A 12 -35.56 -28.99 -56.91
CA MET A 12 -34.89 -27.78 -56.35
C MET A 12 -34.25 -28.19 -55.00
N GLY A 13 -32.96 -28.47 -55.03
CA GLY A 13 -32.16 -28.75 -53.79
C GLY A 13 -31.93 -27.44 -53.03
N ILE A 14 -32.64 -27.23 -51.92
CA ILE A 14 -32.38 -26.13 -51.01
C ILE A 14 -31.16 -26.53 -50.17
N LEU A 15 -30.00 -25.93 -50.53
CA LEU A 15 -28.77 -26.03 -49.73
C LEU A 15 -28.88 -25.04 -48.58
N THR A 16 -29.36 -25.47 -47.42
CA THR A 16 -29.36 -24.70 -46.19
C THR A 16 -27.93 -24.60 -45.68
N LEU A 17 -27.29 -23.43 -45.94
CA LEU A 17 -26.04 -23.05 -45.31
C LEU A 17 -26.33 -22.76 -43.82
N PHE A 18 -26.03 -23.70 -42.95
CA PHE A 18 -25.95 -23.44 -41.51
C PHE A 18 -24.73 -22.55 -41.27
N LEU A 19 -24.93 -21.23 -41.23
CA LEU A 19 -24.00 -20.32 -40.59
C LEU A 19 -24.00 -20.68 -39.10
N ALA A 20 -23.04 -21.49 -38.68
CA ALA A 20 -22.71 -21.63 -37.27
C ALA A 20 -22.20 -20.26 -36.79
N THR A 21 -23.09 -19.41 -36.31
CA THR A 21 -22.69 -18.29 -35.46
C THR A 21 -22.18 -18.96 -34.18
N ASP A 22 -20.85 -19.00 -34.02
CA ASP A 22 -20.26 -19.26 -32.70
C ASP A 22 -20.89 -18.27 -31.72
N LEU A 23 -21.87 -18.73 -30.97
CA LEU A 23 -22.39 -18.02 -29.82
C LEU A 23 -21.23 -17.94 -28.82
N MET A 24 -20.40 -16.93 -28.95
CA MET A 24 -19.36 -16.67 -27.96
C MET A 24 -20.07 -16.58 -26.60
N ALA A 25 -19.79 -17.52 -25.71
CA ALA A 25 -20.30 -17.46 -24.34
C ALA A 25 -19.89 -16.13 -23.73
N ALA A 26 -20.81 -15.48 -23.00
CA ALA A 26 -20.49 -14.25 -22.30
C ALA A 26 -19.25 -14.47 -21.40
N PRO A 27 -18.34 -13.51 -21.31
CA PRO A 27 -17.13 -13.63 -20.49
C PRO A 27 -17.51 -13.87 -19.02
N ILE A 28 -16.69 -14.67 -18.35
CA ILE A 28 -16.82 -14.93 -16.91
C ILE A 28 -16.42 -13.68 -16.15
N GLU A 29 -17.31 -13.12 -15.35
CA GLU A 29 -17.07 -11.91 -14.57
C GLU A 29 -16.20 -12.19 -13.35
N ILE A 30 -15.18 -11.36 -13.14
CA ILE A 30 -14.29 -11.37 -11.96
C ILE A 30 -14.46 -10.07 -11.21
N GLN A 31 -15.10 -10.12 -10.05
CA GLN A 31 -15.33 -8.95 -9.20
C GLN A 31 -14.07 -8.59 -8.42
N PHE A 32 -13.59 -7.36 -8.58
CA PHE A 32 -12.43 -6.80 -7.87
C PHE A 32 -12.84 -5.55 -7.09
N TRP A 33 -12.76 -5.59 -5.75
CA TRP A 33 -13.06 -4.46 -4.87
C TRP A 33 -11.78 -3.80 -4.39
N HIS A 34 -11.71 -2.47 -4.51
CA HIS A 34 -10.51 -1.69 -4.23
C HIS A 34 -10.80 -0.35 -3.55
N ALA A 35 -9.73 0.26 -2.98
CA ALA A 35 -9.73 1.56 -2.32
C ALA A 35 -8.99 2.65 -3.13
N GLN A 36 -8.64 2.39 -4.39
CA GLN A 36 -7.95 3.38 -5.22
C GLN A 36 -8.91 4.48 -5.65
N ARG A 37 -8.46 5.75 -5.57
CA ARG A 37 -9.26 6.95 -5.87
C ARG A 37 -8.48 7.90 -6.79
N GLY A 38 -9.21 8.74 -7.54
CA GLY A 38 -8.65 9.75 -8.42
C GLY A 38 -7.65 9.18 -9.42
N PRO A 39 -6.50 9.83 -9.68
CA PRO A 39 -5.53 9.37 -10.68
C PRO A 39 -5.03 7.93 -10.48
N ARG A 40 -4.98 7.45 -9.23
CA ARG A 40 -4.59 6.06 -8.95
C ARG A 40 -5.66 5.07 -9.41
N ALA A 41 -6.95 5.43 -9.27
CA ALA A 41 -8.05 4.64 -9.82
C ALA A 41 -8.04 4.65 -11.36
N ASP A 42 -7.73 5.80 -11.97
CA ASP A 42 -7.63 5.91 -13.44
C ASP A 42 -6.55 4.98 -13.99
N THR A 43 -5.39 4.92 -13.33
CA THR A 43 -4.31 4.00 -13.72
C THR A 43 -4.70 2.53 -13.51
N LEU A 44 -5.38 2.20 -12.39
CA LEU A 44 -5.91 0.85 -12.17
C LEU A 44 -6.90 0.45 -13.27
N ASN A 45 -7.81 1.36 -13.64
CA ASN A 45 -8.76 1.11 -14.72
C ASN A 45 -8.07 0.87 -16.07
N LYS A 46 -6.98 1.59 -16.38
CA LYS A 46 -6.17 1.31 -17.59
C LYS A 46 -5.62 -0.11 -17.57
N MET A 47 -5.13 -0.61 -16.42
CA MET A 47 -4.61 -1.98 -16.30
C MET A 47 -5.73 -3.02 -16.47
N VAL A 48 -6.91 -2.78 -15.86
CA VAL A 48 -8.09 -3.64 -15.98
C VAL A 48 -8.58 -3.67 -17.44
N ASP A 49 -8.67 -2.51 -18.09
CA ASP A 49 -9.07 -2.41 -19.49
C ASP A 49 -8.08 -3.11 -20.42
N ALA A 50 -6.77 -3.00 -20.15
CA ALA A 50 -5.75 -3.70 -20.93
C ALA A 50 -5.91 -5.22 -20.80
N TYR A 51 -6.15 -5.72 -19.58
CA TYR A 51 -6.45 -7.15 -19.38
C TYR A 51 -7.73 -7.58 -20.13
N ASN A 52 -8.83 -6.85 -19.94
CA ASN A 52 -10.11 -7.17 -20.55
C ASN A 52 -10.05 -7.18 -22.09
N LYS A 53 -9.19 -6.33 -22.68
CA LYS A 53 -8.97 -6.28 -24.15
C LYS A 53 -8.02 -7.36 -24.64
N SER A 54 -7.17 -7.93 -23.81
CA SER A 54 -6.15 -8.92 -24.20
C SER A 54 -6.72 -10.33 -24.44
N GLN A 55 -7.92 -10.59 -23.98
CA GLN A 55 -8.60 -11.89 -24.07
C GLN A 55 -10.13 -11.71 -24.04
N THR A 56 -10.92 -12.77 -24.31
CA THR A 56 -12.40 -12.72 -24.37
C THR A 56 -13.10 -13.63 -23.39
N LYS A 57 -12.35 -14.41 -22.61
CA LYS A 57 -12.89 -15.44 -21.71
C LYS A 57 -13.32 -14.89 -20.35
N TYR A 58 -12.62 -13.86 -19.86
CA TYR A 58 -12.85 -13.24 -18.55
C TYR A 58 -13.07 -11.74 -18.69
N GLN A 59 -13.86 -11.19 -17.78
CA GLN A 59 -14.03 -9.75 -17.64
C GLN A 59 -13.86 -9.35 -16.19
N VAL A 60 -12.79 -8.60 -15.88
CA VAL A 60 -12.58 -8.03 -14.54
C VAL A 60 -13.42 -6.77 -14.42
N ILE A 61 -14.20 -6.70 -13.33
CA ILE A 61 -15.02 -5.55 -12.96
C ILE A 61 -14.44 -4.98 -11.66
N ALA A 62 -13.67 -3.88 -11.80
CA ALA A 62 -13.10 -3.16 -10.67
C ALA A 62 -14.16 -2.20 -10.07
N SER A 63 -14.30 -2.20 -8.75
CA SER A 63 -15.25 -1.38 -8.01
C SER A 63 -14.57 -0.71 -6.82
N GLU A 64 -14.58 0.61 -6.77
CA GLU A 64 -14.17 1.39 -5.61
C GLU A 64 -15.15 1.18 -4.44
N LYS A 65 -14.62 0.95 -3.22
CA LYS A 65 -15.40 0.73 -2.00
C LYS A 65 -15.06 1.72 -0.89
N GLY A 66 -14.49 2.86 -1.23
CA GLY A 66 -14.15 3.89 -0.27
C GLY A 66 -12.69 3.82 0.23
N SER A 67 -12.43 4.15 1.50
CA SER A 67 -11.10 4.05 2.12
C SER A 67 -10.65 2.59 2.24
N TYR A 68 -9.40 2.38 2.69
CA TYR A 68 -8.91 1.02 2.98
C TYR A 68 -9.76 0.31 4.04
N ASP A 69 -10.16 1.03 5.10
CA ASP A 69 -11.01 0.50 6.17
C ASP A 69 -12.41 0.16 5.65
N GLU A 70 -13.02 1.06 4.90
CA GLU A 70 -14.34 0.84 4.28
C GLU A 70 -14.31 -0.36 3.33
N THR A 71 -13.27 -0.47 2.49
CA THR A 71 -13.09 -1.59 1.55
C THR A 71 -12.93 -2.92 2.28
N MET A 72 -12.07 -2.98 3.31
CA MET A 72 -11.86 -4.18 4.11
C MET A 72 -13.14 -4.59 4.86
N ASN A 73 -13.83 -3.65 5.50
CA ASN A 73 -15.07 -3.89 6.23
C ASN A 73 -16.19 -4.35 5.30
N ALA A 74 -16.32 -3.74 4.12
CA ALA A 74 -17.27 -4.18 3.08
C ALA A 74 -16.98 -5.62 2.64
N GLY A 75 -15.71 -5.99 2.43
CA GLY A 75 -15.30 -7.35 2.08
C GLY A 75 -15.65 -8.36 3.16
N ILE A 76 -15.39 -8.04 4.44
CA ILE A 76 -15.75 -8.89 5.59
C ILE A 76 -17.28 -9.09 5.67
N ALA A 77 -18.06 -8.03 5.53
CA ALA A 77 -19.51 -8.10 5.56
C ALA A 77 -20.08 -8.93 4.38
N ALA A 78 -19.52 -8.73 3.19
CA ALA A 78 -19.89 -9.47 1.99
C ALA A 78 -19.57 -10.97 2.13
N PHE A 79 -18.42 -11.33 2.69
CA PHE A 79 -18.05 -12.72 2.92
C PHE A 79 -19.03 -13.41 3.88
N ARG A 80 -19.42 -12.74 4.97
CA ARG A 80 -20.42 -13.26 5.92
C ARG A 80 -21.79 -13.50 5.27
N SER A 81 -22.16 -12.68 4.29
CA SER A 81 -23.41 -12.80 3.53
C SER A 81 -23.30 -13.63 2.25
N LYS A 82 -22.14 -14.26 1.99
CA LYS A 82 -21.83 -15.06 0.76
C LYS A 82 -22.00 -14.25 -0.53
N LYS A 83 -21.64 -12.97 -0.50
CA LYS A 83 -21.65 -12.01 -1.63
C LYS A 83 -20.28 -11.35 -1.84
N GLN A 84 -19.21 -11.99 -1.40
CA GLN A 84 -17.86 -11.48 -1.48
C GLN A 84 -17.38 -11.33 -2.93
N PRO A 85 -16.47 -10.37 -3.22
CA PRO A 85 -15.79 -10.32 -4.50
C PRO A 85 -14.78 -11.48 -4.64
N HIS A 86 -14.27 -11.71 -5.84
CA HIS A 86 -13.16 -12.64 -6.08
C HIS A 86 -11.85 -12.12 -5.52
N ILE A 87 -11.62 -10.80 -5.74
CA ILE A 87 -10.41 -10.10 -5.33
C ILE A 87 -10.79 -8.92 -4.44
N LEU A 88 -10.14 -8.84 -3.28
CA LEU A 88 -10.31 -7.75 -2.32
C LEU A 88 -8.95 -7.10 -2.06
N GLN A 89 -8.84 -5.79 -2.30
CA GLN A 89 -7.70 -5.02 -1.87
C GLN A 89 -7.78 -4.78 -0.36
N VAL A 90 -6.74 -5.19 0.37
CA VAL A 90 -6.61 -4.94 1.80
C VAL A 90 -5.24 -4.35 2.09
N TYR A 91 -5.21 -3.25 2.86
CA TYR A 91 -3.97 -2.60 3.24
C TYR A 91 -3.16 -3.45 4.23
N GLU A 92 -1.88 -3.14 4.39
CA GLU A 92 -0.89 -4.00 5.06
C GLU A 92 -1.28 -4.37 6.49
N VAL A 93 -1.92 -3.47 7.24
CA VAL A 93 -2.37 -3.74 8.63
C VAL A 93 -3.50 -4.77 8.73
N GLY A 94 -4.20 -5.03 7.63
CA GLY A 94 -5.21 -6.09 7.57
C GLY A 94 -4.65 -7.51 7.45
N THR A 95 -3.35 -7.66 7.18
CA THR A 95 -2.71 -8.93 6.81
C THR A 95 -2.98 -10.06 7.80
N GLN A 96 -2.75 -9.85 9.11
CA GLN A 96 -2.96 -10.91 10.12
C GLN A 96 -4.43 -11.31 10.25
N THR A 97 -5.33 -10.34 10.17
CA THR A 97 -6.77 -10.60 10.20
C THR A 97 -7.20 -11.44 9.00
N MET A 98 -6.71 -11.12 7.80
CA MET A 98 -7.02 -11.88 6.60
C MET A 98 -6.46 -13.30 6.65
N MET A 99 -5.19 -13.47 7.07
CA MET A 99 -4.54 -14.78 7.17
C MET A 99 -5.30 -15.76 8.08
N LEU A 100 -5.89 -15.27 9.16
CA LEU A 100 -6.61 -16.10 10.14
C LEU A 100 -8.12 -16.16 9.93
N SER A 101 -8.65 -15.48 8.91
CA SER A 101 -10.09 -15.40 8.66
C SER A 101 -10.73 -16.69 8.10
N ASN A 102 -9.94 -17.66 7.64
CA ASN A 102 -10.38 -18.81 6.83
C ASN A 102 -11.11 -18.45 5.52
N ALA A 103 -11.22 -17.16 5.19
CA ALA A 103 -11.94 -16.64 4.03
C ALA A 103 -11.09 -16.60 2.76
N ILE A 104 -9.78 -16.70 2.89
CA ILE A 104 -8.83 -16.50 1.79
C ILE A 104 -8.49 -17.79 1.05
N TYR A 105 -8.27 -17.65 -0.25
CA TYR A 105 -7.54 -18.62 -1.06
C TYR A 105 -6.10 -18.11 -1.22
N PRO A 106 -5.10 -18.68 -0.53
CA PRO A 106 -3.73 -18.18 -0.62
C PRO A 106 -3.23 -18.12 -2.05
N VAL A 107 -2.65 -16.99 -2.44
CA VAL A 107 -2.19 -16.76 -3.83
C VAL A 107 -1.16 -17.81 -4.27
N PHE A 108 -0.30 -18.26 -3.35
CA PHE A 108 0.62 -19.37 -3.63
C PHE A 108 -0.10 -20.63 -4.11
N ASN A 109 -1.18 -21.03 -3.42
CA ASN A 109 -1.98 -22.19 -3.79
C ASN A 109 -2.79 -21.95 -5.07
N LEU A 110 -3.41 -20.77 -5.19
CA LEU A 110 -4.16 -20.39 -6.40
C LEU A 110 -3.29 -20.54 -7.65
N MET A 111 -2.10 -19.93 -7.67
CA MET A 111 -1.20 -19.98 -8.83
C MET A 111 -0.76 -21.41 -9.15
N LYS A 112 -0.45 -22.21 -8.12
CA LYS A 112 -0.11 -23.63 -8.29
C LYS A 112 -1.27 -24.43 -8.88
N ASP A 113 -2.47 -24.28 -8.32
CA ASP A 113 -3.65 -25.08 -8.68
C ASP A 113 -4.21 -24.71 -10.07
N THR A 114 -3.92 -23.48 -10.54
CA THR A 114 -4.27 -22.98 -11.88
C THR A 114 -3.15 -23.16 -12.91
N GLY A 115 -2.00 -23.72 -12.51
CA GLY A 115 -0.88 -24.00 -13.40
C GLY A 115 0.02 -22.80 -13.74
N HIS A 116 -0.14 -21.67 -13.04
CA HIS A 116 0.72 -20.50 -13.20
C HIS A 116 2.07 -20.71 -12.51
N LYS A 117 3.14 -20.55 -13.27
CA LYS A 117 4.52 -20.63 -12.74
C LYS A 117 5.01 -19.22 -12.42
N ILE A 118 5.06 -18.89 -11.14
CA ILE A 118 5.54 -17.59 -10.65
C ILE A 118 6.89 -17.80 -9.96
N ASP A 119 7.90 -17.03 -10.37
CA ASP A 119 9.16 -16.94 -9.63
C ASP A 119 9.05 -15.89 -8.53
N TRP A 120 8.68 -16.32 -7.33
CA TRP A 120 8.55 -15.43 -6.17
C TRP A 120 9.87 -14.76 -5.75
N LYS A 121 11.03 -15.28 -6.17
CA LYS A 121 12.33 -14.66 -5.91
C LYS A 121 12.57 -13.42 -6.77
N SER A 122 11.82 -13.28 -7.86
CA SER A 122 11.86 -12.10 -8.73
C SER A 122 11.11 -10.88 -8.18
N TYR A 123 10.48 -11.02 -7.00
CA TYR A 123 9.80 -9.90 -6.34
C TYR A 123 10.74 -9.16 -5.38
N LEU A 124 10.46 -7.88 -5.12
CA LEU A 124 11.17 -7.11 -4.10
C LEU A 124 10.95 -7.77 -2.72
N GLN A 125 12.02 -8.31 -2.14
CA GLN A 125 11.93 -9.13 -0.93
C GLN A 125 11.33 -8.40 0.29
N PRO A 126 11.61 -7.11 0.56
CA PRO A 126 10.93 -6.39 1.64
C PRO A 126 9.42 -6.27 1.46
N VAL A 127 8.94 -6.26 0.20
CA VAL A 127 7.50 -6.25 -0.11
C VAL A 127 6.90 -7.64 0.04
N LEU A 128 7.54 -8.65 -0.58
CA LEU A 128 7.06 -10.03 -0.55
C LEU A 128 6.98 -10.59 0.87
N SER A 129 8.04 -10.40 1.67
CA SER A 129 8.18 -10.96 3.02
C SER A 129 7.08 -10.51 3.99
N TYR A 130 6.44 -9.37 3.72
CA TYR A 130 5.32 -8.88 4.51
C TYR A 130 4.07 -9.77 4.39
N TYR A 131 3.86 -10.41 3.21
CA TYR A 131 2.63 -11.13 2.89
C TYR A 131 2.78 -12.66 2.87
N VAL A 132 3.90 -13.19 3.30
CA VAL A 132 4.13 -14.66 3.35
C VAL A 132 3.71 -15.26 4.70
N SER A 133 3.30 -16.52 4.68
CA SER A 133 3.08 -17.33 5.89
C SER A 133 4.40 -17.64 6.61
N SER A 134 4.34 -18.28 7.79
CA SER A 134 5.51 -18.81 8.48
C SER A 134 6.29 -19.85 7.65
N LYS A 135 5.66 -20.44 6.62
CA LYS A 135 6.29 -21.39 5.67
C LYS A 135 6.89 -20.69 4.45
N GLY A 136 6.82 -19.35 4.35
CA GLY A 136 7.25 -18.61 3.17
C GLY A 136 6.29 -18.63 1.99
N GLU A 137 5.06 -19.13 2.17
CA GLU A 137 4.04 -19.20 1.12
C GLU A 137 3.27 -17.88 1.03
N LEU A 138 3.19 -17.30 -0.16
CA LEU A 138 2.52 -16.02 -0.40
C LEU A 138 1.00 -16.13 -0.20
N GLN A 139 0.45 -15.30 0.69
CA GLN A 139 -0.97 -15.33 1.05
C GLN A 139 -1.81 -14.38 0.19
N SER A 140 -1.25 -13.24 -0.19
CA SER A 140 -1.88 -12.24 -1.08
C SER A 140 -0.87 -11.70 -2.08
N MET A 141 -1.34 -11.24 -3.24
CA MET A 141 -0.49 -10.63 -4.25
C MET A 141 -0.12 -9.20 -3.83
N PRO A 142 1.17 -8.86 -3.63
CA PRO A 142 1.56 -7.46 -3.47
C PRO A 142 1.03 -6.60 -4.62
N PHE A 143 0.61 -5.37 -4.33
CA PHE A 143 0.05 -4.51 -5.37
C PHE A 143 0.58 -3.08 -5.28
N ASN A 144 -0.03 -2.22 -4.49
CA ASN A 144 0.35 -0.82 -4.38
C ASN A 144 1.23 -0.59 -3.14
N SER A 145 2.44 -1.14 -3.17
CA SER A 145 3.39 -1.01 -2.08
C SER A 145 4.15 0.31 -2.14
N SER A 146 4.36 0.93 -0.99
CA SER A 146 5.08 2.18 -0.80
C SER A 146 5.89 2.16 0.50
N THR A 147 6.65 3.22 0.74
CA THR A 147 7.26 3.53 2.04
C THR A 147 7.20 5.04 2.26
N PRO A 148 7.21 5.54 3.50
CA PRO A 148 7.24 6.98 3.71
C PRO A 148 8.62 7.56 3.41
N ILE A 149 8.62 8.74 2.80
CA ILE A 149 9.81 9.56 2.57
C ILE A 149 9.52 11.01 3.00
N MET A 150 10.53 11.85 2.95
CA MET A 150 10.43 13.26 3.24
C MET A 150 10.44 14.06 1.93
N PHE A 151 9.46 14.96 1.78
CA PHE A 151 9.40 15.97 0.72
C PHE A 151 9.70 17.33 1.32
N TYR A 152 10.43 18.21 0.62
CA TYR A 152 10.79 19.51 1.13
C TYR A 152 10.74 20.61 0.06
N ASN A 153 10.33 21.82 0.47
CA ASN A 153 10.23 23.02 -0.36
C ASN A 153 11.60 23.68 -0.46
N LYS A 154 12.26 23.59 -1.62
CA LYS A 154 13.60 24.13 -1.85
C LYS A 154 13.63 25.66 -1.80
N ASP A 155 12.55 26.32 -2.19
CA ASP A 155 12.49 27.78 -2.13
C ASP A 155 12.49 28.28 -0.68
N LEU A 156 11.71 27.63 0.21
CA LEU A 156 11.73 27.94 1.64
C LEU A 156 13.08 27.55 2.28
N PHE A 157 13.67 26.44 1.90
CA PHE A 157 15.01 26.03 2.35
C PHE A 157 16.06 27.07 1.96
N LYS A 158 16.08 27.51 0.70
CA LYS A 158 16.99 28.56 0.21
C LYS A 158 16.82 29.86 1.00
N LYS A 159 15.57 30.28 1.24
CA LYS A 159 15.25 31.47 2.04
C LYS A 159 15.78 31.35 3.48
N ALA A 160 15.76 30.16 4.07
CA ALA A 160 16.27 29.87 5.40
C ALA A 160 17.79 29.62 5.44
N GLY A 161 18.50 29.74 4.30
CA GLY A 161 19.94 29.46 4.19
C GLY A 161 20.31 27.98 4.31
N LEU A 162 19.37 27.07 3.99
CA LEU A 162 19.59 25.62 4.04
C LEU A 162 19.97 25.10 2.63
N THR A 163 20.98 24.24 2.56
CA THR A 163 21.53 23.73 1.29
C THR A 163 21.08 22.33 0.90
N GLY A 164 20.39 21.62 1.79
CA GLY A 164 19.89 20.27 1.55
C GLY A 164 18.97 19.77 2.67
N PRO A 165 18.42 18.55 2.56
CA PRO A 165 17.50 18.01 3.54
C PRO A 165 18.19 17.60 4.84
N PRO A 166 17.48 17.64 5.99
CA PRO A 166 18.00 17.14 7.26
C PRO A 166 18.13 15.61 7.20
N ARG A 167 19.22 15.09 7.77
CA ARG A 167 19.52 13.65 7.81
C ARG A 167 19.18 13.01 9.16
N THR A 168 19.19 13.83 10.22
CA THR A 168 18.90 13.38 11.56
C THR A 168 17.73 14.15 12.16
N TRP A 169 17.11 13.58 13.19
CA TRP A 169 16.05 14.26 13.93
C TRP A 169 16.53 15.50 14.66
N ASP A 170 17.81 15.58 15.01
CA ASP A 170 18.40 16.78 15.59
C ASP A 170 18.52 17.88 14.53
N GLU A 171 19.06 17.57 13.34
CA GLU A 171 19.07 18.50 12.19
C GLU A 171 17.65 18.92 11.79
N MET A 172 16.66 18.00 11.83
CA MET A 172 15.27 18.32 11.56
C MET A 172 14.75 19.40 12.51
N GLY A 173 15.07 19.30 13.81
CA GLY A 173 14.70 20.32 14.79
C GLY A 173 15.32 21.68 14.54
N GLU A 174 16.60 21.72 14.14
CA GLU A 174 17.29 22.95 13.76
C GLU A 174 16.74 23.57 12.48
N TYR A 175 16.48 22.71 11.46
CA TYR A 175 16.01 23.15 10.16
C TYR A 175 14.58 23.67 10.22
N THR A 176 13.67 22.95 10.89
CA THR A 176 12.29 23.41 11.07
C THR A 176 12.22 24.74 11.84
N LYS A 177 13.13 24.96 12.81
CA LYS A 177 13.24 26.25 13.49
C LYS A 177 13.66 27.35 12.51
N LYS A 178 14.74 27.15 11.74
CA LYS A 178 15.21 28.14 10.75
C LYS A 178 14.14 28.42 9.69
N LEU A 179 13.38 27.42 9.26
CA LEU A 179 12.29 27.58 8.31
C LEU A 179 11.18 28.48 8.86
N VAL A 180 10.74 28.24 10.10
CA VAL A 180 9.75 29.11 10.77
C VAL A 180 10.29 30.51 10.99
N ASP A 181 11.51 30.66 11.49
CA ASP A 181 12.17 31.96 11.71
C ASP A 181 12.31 32.75 10.39
N SER A 182 12.45 32.09 9.24
CA SER A 182 12.53 32.72 7.92
C SER A 182 11.16 32.94 7.25
N GLY A 183 10.05 32.63 7.94
CA GLY A 183 8.69 32.96 7.53
C GLY A 183 7.90 31.82 6.89
N ALA A 184 8.29 30.57 7.07
CA ALA A 184 7.38 29.44 6.85
C ALA A 184 6.30 29.45 7.94
N GLU A 185 5.05 29.19 7.61
CA GLU A 185 3.97 29.16 8.60
C GLU A 185 4.17 28.00 9.58
N TYR A 186 4.56 26.81 9.04
CA TYR A 186 4.97 25.66 9.82
C TYR A 186 6.23 25.01 9.23
N GLY A 187 7.07 24.44 10.09
CA GLY A 187 8.29 23.75 9.66
C GLY A 187 7.98 22.45 8.91
N MET A 188 7.13 21.59 9.47
CA MET A 188 6.78 20.29 8.88
C MET A 188 5.37 19.84 9.23
N THR A 189 4.86 18.92 8.41
CA THR A 189 3.66 18.12 8.67
C THR A 189 3.89 16.65 8.29
N VAL A 190 2.98 15.77 8.70
CA VAL A 190 3.04 14.33 8.45
C VAL A 190 1.68 13.79 8.05
N ALA A 191 1.64 12.99 6.99
CA ALA A 191 0.53 12.12 6.66
C ALA A 191 0.69 10.77 7.37
N TRP A 192 -0.43 10.09 7.68
CA TRP A 192 -0.39 8.74 8.28
C TRP A 192 0.49 8.67 9.54
N GLN A 193 0.24 9.55 10.50
CA GLN A 193 1.16 9.82 11.62
C GLN A 193 1.65 8.55 12.36
N THR A 194 0.80 7.56 12.61
CA THR A 194 1.21 6.31 13.27
C THR A 194 2.18 5.51 12.44
N TRP A 195 1.92 5.40 11.13
CA TRP A 195 2.77 4.67 10.19
C TRP A 195 4.15 5.33 10.02
N VAL A 196 4.19 6.67 9.91
CA VAL A 196 5.44 7.40 9.72
C VAL A 196 6.20 7.57 11.03
N MET A 197 5.54 8.10 12.09
CA MET A 197 6.21 8.56 13.31
C MET A 197 6.36 7.49 14.39
N ILE A 198 5.66 6.36 14.29
CA ILE A 198 5.82 5.25 15.24
C ILE A 198 6.36 4.02 14.52
N GLU A 199 5.68 3.52 13.51
CA GLU A 199 6.00 2.24 12.88
C GLU A 199 7.31 2.31 12.06
N ASN A 200 7.41 3.26 11.13
CA ASN A 200 8.63 3.44 10.32
C ASN A 200 9.78 4.05 11.14
N TYR A 201 9.48 4.96 12.08
CA TYR A 201 10.48 5.42 13.04
C TYR A 201 11.10 4.23 13.80
N SER A 202 10.26 3.35 14.36
CA SER A 202 10.73 2.17 15.09
C SER A 202 11.56 1.23 14.21
N ALA A 203 11.08 0.94 12.99
CA ALA A 203 11.77 0.06 12.05
C ALA A 203 13.16 0.59 11.69
N ILE A 204 13.25 1.87 11.29
CA ILE A 204 14.52 2.51 10.90
C ILE A 204 15.51 2.58 12.06
N GLN A 205 15.04 2.80 13.30
CA GLN A 205 15.86 2.80 14.51
C GLN A 205 16.12 1.38 15.05
N ASN A 206 15.61 0.34 14.39
CA ASN A 206 15.73 -1.06 14.78
C ASN A 206 15.21 -1.35 16.20
N ILE A 207 14.14 -0.69 16.61
CA ILE A 207 13.44 -0.93 17.88
C ILE A 207 12.16 -1.74 17.66
N PRO A 208 11.81 -2.68 18.55
CA PRO A 208 10.58 -3.44 18.41
C PRO A 208 9.35 -2.55 18.62
N LEU A 209 8.37 -2.67 17.74
CA LEU A 209 7.04 -2.09 17.93
C LEU A 209 6.19 -2.95 18.86
N SER A 210 6.39 -4.26 18.81
CA SER A 210 5.73 -5.23 19.68
C SER A 210 6.63 -6.44 19.96
N THR A 211 6.27 -7.24 20.97
CA THR A 211 6.94 -8.52 21.28
C THR A 211 6.75 -9.53 20.14
N LYS A 212 7.33 -10.72 20.26
CA LYS A 212 7.19 -11.81 19.27
C LYS A 212 7.58 -11.39 17.86
N SER A 213 8.73 -10.70 17.72
CA SER A 213 9.23 -10.22 16.41
C SER A 213 8.16 -9.42 15.66
N ASN A 214 7.60 -8.40 16.29
CA ASN A 214 6.49 -7.59 15.79
C ASN A 214 5.24 -8.44 15.43
N GLY A 215 4.95 -9.49 16.21
CA GLY A 215 3.79 -10.37 16.05
C GLY A 215 3.97 -11.52 15.05
N PHE A 216 5.12 -11.66 14.40
CA PHE A 216 5.37 -12.76 13.46
C PHE A 216 5.46 -14.12 14.16
N ASP A 217 5.90 -14.18 15.43
CA ASP A 217 6.19 -15.41 16.15
C ASP A 217 5.08 -15.82 17.11
N GLY A 218 3.92 -15.15 17.10
CA GLY A 218 2.77 -15.58 17.91
C GLY A 218 1.70 -14.53 18.14
N LEU A 219 0.49 -14.99 18.47
CA LEU A 219 -0.67 -14.15 18.74
C LEU A 219 -0.68 -13.56 20.17
N ASP A 220 0.13 -14.12 21.07
CA ASP A 220 0.33 -13.64 22.44
C ASP A 220 1.26 -12.41 22.52
N THR A 221 1.36 -11.68 21.39
CA THR A 221 2.16 -10.47 21.25
C THR A 221 1.61 -9.31 22.08
N GLN A 222 2.47 -8.38 22.46
CA GLN A 222 2.15 -7.15 23.19
C GLN A 222 2.81 -5.95 22.51
N LEU A 223 2.10 -4.85 22.39
CA LEU A 223 2.63 -3.59 21.89
C LEU A 223 3.65 -3.02 22.88
N THR A 224 4.74 -2.42 22.37
CA THR A 224 5.86 -1.89 23.18
C THR A 224 6.28 -0.47 22.79
N ILE A 225 5.36 0.29 22.18
CA ILE A 225 5.64 1.64 21.67
C ILE A 225 5.88 2.69 22.77
N ASN A 226 5.59 2.38 24.03
CA ASN A 226 5.85 3.26 25.18
C ASN A 226 7.29 3.15 25.71
N ASN A 227 8.21 2.65 24.89
CA ASN A 227 9.64 2.59 25.21
C ASN A 227 10.27 4.01 25.22
N PRO A 228 11.42 4.23 25.92
CA PRO A 228 11.99 5.55 26.10
C PRO A 228 12.31 6.31 24.79
N MET A 229 12.66 5.59 23.71
CA MET A 229 13.03 6.22 22.44
C MET A 229 11.80 6.79 21.73
N VAL A 230 10.70 6.05 21.66
CA VAL A 230 9.44 6.51 21.07
C VAL A 230 8.82 7.61 21.93
N VAL A 231 8.85 7.48 23.28
CA VAL A 231 8.40 8.55 24.19
C VAL A 231 9.14 9.85 23.92
N LYS A 232 10.48 9.82 23.89
CA LYS A 232 11.31 11.00 23.58
C LYS A 232 10.98 11.60 22.21
N HIS A 233 10.72 10.75 21.22
CA HIS A 233 10.35 11.20 19.89
C HIS A 233 9.00 11.92 19.88
N MET A 234 7.99 11.41 20.57
CA MET A 234 6.69 12.07 20.71
C MET A 234 6.76 13.37 21.53
N GLU A 235 7.56 13.43 22.59
CA GLU A 235 7.84 14.66 23.35
C GLU A 235 8.48 15.73 22.47
N ARG A 236 9.44 15.34 21.63
CA ARG A 236 10.08 16.21 20.63
C ARG A 236 9.05 16.82 19.68
N LEU A 237 8.19 15.98 19.09
CA LEU A 237 7.15 16.44 18.16
C LEU A 237 6.13 17.36 18.85
N LYS A 238 5.73 17.06 20.08
CA LYS A 238 4.85 17.95 20.87
C LYS A 238 5.48 19.30 21.11
N THR A 239 6.75 19.34 21.52
CA THR A 239 7.51 20.59 21.67
C THR A 239 7.58 21.37 20.36
N TRP A 240 7.78 20.68 19.23
CA TRP A 240 7.79 21.32 17.92
C TRP A 240 6.43 21.83 17.47
N MET A 241 5.36 21.19 17.91
CA MET A 241 4.00 21.69 17.65
C MET A 241 3.75 23.01 18.39
N ASP A 242 4.20 23.13 19.63
CA ASP A 242 3.98 24.33 20.45
C ASP A 242 4.69 25.57 19.89
N ASP A 243 5.77 25.40 19.11
CA ASP A 243 6.52 26.47 18.47
C ASP A 243 6.43 26.49 16.93
N LYS A 244 5.40 25.84 16.36
CA LYS A 244 5.09 25.80 14.94
C LYS A 244 6.10 25.06 14.05
N ARG A 245 7.09 24.38 14.63
CA ARG A 245 8.00 23.53 13.84
C ARG A 245 7.30 22.28 13.29
N PHE A 246 6.22 21.83 13.93
CA PHE A 246 5.37 20.74 13.48
C PHE A 246 3.89 21.15 13.54
N THR A 247 3.08 20.68 12.57
CA THR A 247 1.62 20.76 12.63
C THR A 247 1.00 19.41 12.31
N TYR A 248 -0.08 19.07 12.99
CA TYR A 248 -0.91 17.92 12.72
C TYR A 248 -2.20 18.38 12.03
N GLU A 249 -2.45 17.90 10.81
CA GLU A 249 -3.60 18.33 10.01
C GLU A 249 -4.74 17.29 10.09
N GLU A 250 -4.43 16.00 9.92
CA GLU A 250 -5.41 14.88 10.02
C GLU A 250 -4.71 13.51 10.07
N ARG A 251 -5.49 12.43 10.23
CA ARG A 251 -4.98 11.05 10.33
C ARG A 251 -4.44 10.50 9.02
N GLU A 252 -5.04 10.87 7.86
CA GLU A 252 -4.68 10.38 6.54
C GLU A 252 -3.69 11.34 5.84
N TYR A 253 -3.94 11.70 4.58
CA TYR A 253 -2.97 12.40 3.74
C TYR A 253 -3.47 13.71 3.13
N LYS A 254 -4.79 13.91 3.02
CA LYS A 254 -5.34 15.04 2.26
C LYS A 254 -4.98 16.38 2.85
N GLY A 255 -5.12 16.54 4.16
CA GLY A 255 -4.74 17.74 4.89
C GLY A 255 -3.25 18.03 4.80
N PRO A 256 -2.37 17.09 5.20
CA PRO A 256 -0.92 17.24 5.09
C PRO A 256 -0.42 17.53 3.66
N GLU A 257 -0.91 16.80 2.64
CA GLU A 257 -0.58 17.09 1.24
C GLU A 257 -1.02 18.52 0.85
N ALA A 258 -2.23 18.93 1.21
CA ALA A 258 -2.74 20.27 0.91
C ALA A 258 -1.91 21.37 1.60
N ALA A 259 -1.50 21.16 2.86
CA ALA A 259 -0.64 22.08 3.60
C ALA A 259 0.74 22.24 2.95
N PHE A 260 1.32 21.16 2.44
CA PHE A 260 2.59 21.21 1.72
C PHE A 260 2.43 21.84 0.33
N ILE A 261 1.44 21.42 -0.46
CA ILE A 261 1.17 21.93 -1.83
C ILE A 261 0.94 23.45 -1.81
N SER A 262 0.26 23.96 -0.79
CA SER A 262 0.02 25.41 -0.64
C SER A 262 1.26 26.20 -0.15
N GLY A 263 2.32 25.52 0.26
CA GLY A 263 3.50 26.14 0.87
C GLY A 263 3.32 26.53 2.36
N LYS A 264 2.21 26.14 2.99
CA LYS A 264 1.95 26.34 4.42
C LYS A 264 2.99 25.62 5.29
N CYS A 265 3.38 24.39 4.89
CA CYS A 265 4.44 23.60 5.51
C CYS A 265 5.65 23.50 4.60
N ALA A 266 6.86 23.64 5.16
CA ALA A 266 8.09 23.54 4.39
C ALA A 266 8.53 22.09 4.12
N ILE A 267 8.12 21.16 4.99
CA ILE A 267 8.43 19.73 4.90
C ILE A 267 7.14 18.92 5.05
N LEU A 268 7.00 17.88 4.22
CA LEU A 268 5.96 16.85 4.33
C LEU A 268 6.63 15.48 4.45
N MET A 269 6.23 14.67 5.42
CA MET A 269 6.54 13.25 5.44
C MET A 269 5.30 12.46 5.04
N ASP A 270 5.40 11.72 3.94
CA ASP A 270 4.29 10.97 3.36
C ASP A 270 4.79 9.80 2.52
N SER A 271 3.87 8.95 2.10
CA SER A 271 4.09 7.88 1.14
C SER A 271 4.74 8.39 -0.15
N ILE A 272 5.68 7.63 -0.72
CA ILE A 272 6.23 7.89 -2.05
C ILE A 272 5.12 8.05 -3.13
N SER A 273 3.95 7.46 -2.93
CA SER A 273 2.81 7.59 -3.83
C SER A 273 2.21 9.00 -3.90
N ALA A 274 2.62 9.93 -3.01
CA ALA A 274 2.24 11.34 -3.09
C ALA A 274 2.89 12.05 -4.29
N ILE A 275 4.02 11.56 -4.81
CA ILE A 275 4.80 12.19 -5.90
C ILE A 275 3.91 12.61 -7.08
N GLY A 276 2.97 11.76 -7.50
CA GLY A 276 2.08 12.06 -8.63
C GLY A 276 1.19 13.29 -8.36
N ALA A 277 0.61 13.39 -7.16
CA ALA A 277 -0.21 14.52 -6.75
C ALA A 277 0.64 15.79 -6.56
N LEU A 278 1.81 15.67 -5.95
CA LEU A 278 2.74 16.76 -5.72
C LEU A 278 3.24 17.36 -7.04
N LYS A 279 3.69 16.54 -8.00
CA LYS A 279 4.12 16.98 -9.34
C LYS A 279 3.03 17.77 -10.07
N LYS A 280 1.78 17.37 -9.95
CA LYS A 280 0.65 18.01 -10.64
C LYS A 280 0.28 19.36 -10.02
N ASN A 281 0.40 19.52 -8.71
CA ASN A 281 -0.23 20.63 -7.99
C ASN A 281 0.75 21.65 -7.42
N ILE A 282 2.00 21.29 -7.16
CA ILE A 282 3.02 22.20 -6.60
C ILE A 282 3.46 23.23 -7.64
N LYS A 283 3.69 24.50 -7.19
CA LYS A 283 4.14 25.62 -8.01
C LYS A 283 5.54 26.14 -7.65
N PHE A 284 6.16 25.60 -6.60
CA PHE A 284 7.50 25.94 -6.12
C PHE A 284 8.50 24.83 -6.43
N ASP A 285 9.79 25.10 -6.32
CA ASP A 285 10.81 24.05 -6.45
C ASP A 285 10.87 23.18 -5.20
N TRP A 286 10.86 21.87 -5.40
CA TRP A 286 10.81 20.89 -4.31
C TRP A 286 11.64 19.65 -4.64
N ASP A 287 11.95 18.88 -3.60
CA ASP A 287 12.70 17.64 -3.74
C ASP A 287 12.29 16.63 -2.68
N ALA A 288 12.85 15.43 -2.71
CA ALA A 288 12.60 14.38 -1.73
C ALA A 288 13.90 13.80 -1.17
N ALA A 289 13.79 13.26 0.05
CA ALA A 289 14.90 12.62 0.74
C ALA A 289 14.39 11.45 1.62
N PRO A 290 15.27 10.54 2.03
CA PRO A 290 14.94 9.55 3.05
C PRO A 290 14.48 10.20 4.36
N LEU A 291 13.71 9.45 5.15
CA LEU A 291 13.35 9.87 6.52
C LEU A 291 14.60 10.07 7.39
N PRO A 292 14.58 11.06 8.29
CA PRO A 292 15.69 11.30 9.21
C PRO A 292 15.84 10.15 10.23
N VAL A 293 17.05 10.01 10.74
CA VAL A 293 17.40 8.99 11.74
C VAL A 293 17.85 9.66 13.06
N GLU A 294 17.86 8.94 14.16
CA GLU A 294 18.49 9.45 15.39
C GLU A 294 20.00 9.60 15.16
N ALA A 295 20.59 10.69 15.64
CA ALA A 295 22.02 10.98 15.45
C ALA A 295 22.95 9.90 16.04
N SER A 296 22.47 9.15 17.04
CA SER A 296 23.17 8.00 17.60
C SER A 296 23.18 6.77 16.70
N MET A 297 22.31 6.72 15.66
CA MET A 297 22.18 5.60 14.75
C MET A 297 23.24 5.67 13.65
N LYS A 298 24.32 4.93 13.80
CA LYS A 298 25.39 4.87 12.79
C LYS A 298 24.94 4.19 11.50
N GLU A 299 24.11 3.18 11.62
CA GLU A 299 23.69 2.33 10.51
C GLU A 299 22.16 2.09 10.58
N PRO A 300 21.35 2.98 9.99
CA PRO A 300 19.91 2.85 10.01
C PRO A 300 19.43 1.61 9.27
N GLN A 301 18.37 0.99 9.76
CA GLN A 301 17.72 -0.13 9.10
C GLN A 301 16.84 0.33 7.94
N ASN A 302 16.30 -0.63 7.18
CA ASN A 302 15.30 -0.38 6.17
C ASN A 302 14.02 0.17 6.78
N SER A 303 13.29 0.97 6.03
CA SER A 303 11.89 1.28 6.32
C SER A 303 10.99 0.09 6.02
N ILE A 304 9.79 0.07 6.58
CA ILE A 304 8.78 -0.93 6.26
C ILE A 304 7.80 -0.43 5.20
N ILE A 305 7.15 -1.37 4.53
CA ILE A 305 6.13 -1.05 3.53
C ILE A 305 4.87 -0.48 4.16
N GLY A 306 4.13 0.25 3.35
CA GLY A 306 2.72 0.53 3.48
C GLY A 306 2.01 0.25 2.16
N GLY A 307 0.72 0.58 2.11
CA GLY A 307 -0.11 0.32 0.96
C GLY A 307 -0.89 -0.98 1.11
N ALA A 308 -1.09 -1.72 0.00
CA ALA A 308 -2.01 -2.85 0.04
C ALA A 308 -1.58 -4.01 -0.86
N SER A 309 -2.20 -5.16 -0.61
CA SER A 309 -2.12 -6.36 -1.43
C SER A 309 -3.51 -6.84 -1.85
N LEU A 310 -3.57 -7.72 -2.85
CA LEU A 310 -4.79 -8.29 -3.38
C LEU A 310 -5.02 -9.68 -2.80
N TRP A 311 -6.12 -9.82 -2.09
CA TRP A 311 -6.54 -11.05 -1.43
C TRP A 311 -7.60 -11.76 -2.26
N VAL A 312 -7.41 -13.04 -2.53
CA VAL A 312 -8.40 -13.86 -3.22
C VAL A 312 -9.31 -14.49 -2.18
N LEU A 313 -10.62 -14.31 -2.34
CA LEU A 313 -11.61 -14.83 -1.39
C LEU A 313 -12.15 -16.18 -1.87
N LYS A 314 -12.41 -17.09 -0.91
CA LYS A 314 -13.01 -18.40 -1.16
C LYS A 314 -14.51 -18.28 -1.49
N GLY A 315 -15.06 -19.35 -2.04
CA GLY A 315 -16.50 -19.52 -2.25
C GLY A 315 -16.95 -19.29 -3.69
N HIS A 316 -16.02 -19.20 -4.64
CA HIS A 316 -16.29 -19.05 -6.06
C HIS A 316 -16.04 -20.36 -6.85
N PRO A 317 -16.65 -20.55 -8.02
CA PRO A 317 -16.39 -21.69 -8.91
C PRO A 317 -14.94 -21.78 -9.38
N LYS A 318 -14.45 -22.98 -9.63
CA LYS A 318 -13.06 -23.21 -10.09
C LYS A 318 -12.73 -22.46 -11.39
N ALA A 319 -13.69 -22.35 -12.31
CA ALA A 319 -13.49 -21.66 -13.58
C ALA A 319 -13.22 -20.14 -13.39
N GLU A 320 -13.81 -19.52 -12.36
CA GLU A 320 -13.61 -18.11 -12.02
C GLU A 320 -12.22 -17.89 -11.41
N TYR A 321 -11.73 -18.82 -10.59
CA TYR A 321 -10.37 -18.74 -10.04
C TYR A 321 -9.26 -18.82 -11.10
N GLN A 322 -9.50 -19.47 -12.23
CA GLN A 322 -8.58 -19.42 -13.36
C GLN A 322 -8.44 -17.97 -13.87
N GLY A 323 -9.57 -17.27 -14.05
CA GLY A 323 -9.57 -15.84 -14.45
C GLY A 323 -8.94 -14.91 -13.41
N VAL A 324 -9.14 -15.22 -12.12
CA VAL A 324 -8.44 -14.49 -11.05
C VAL A 324 -6.92 -14.65 -11.16
N ALA A 325 -6.43 -15.88 -11.35
CA ALA A 325 -5.00 -16.14 -11.48
C ALA A 325 -4.41 -15.51 -12.74
N ASP A 326 -5.12 -15.59 -13.88
CA ASP A 326 -4.72 -14.95 -15.14
C ASP A 326 -4.59 -13.42 -14.95
N PHE A 327 -5.56 -12.78 -14.30
CA PHE A 327 -5.52 -11.34 -14.03
C PHE A 327 -4.38 -10.95 -13.08
N LEU A 328 -4.19 -11.69 -11.98
CA LEU A 328 -3.09 -11.42 -11.06
C LEU A 328 -1.72 -11.57 -11.73
N ALA A 329 -1.54 -12.59 -12.58
CA ALA A 329 -0.32 -12.76 -13.37
C ALA A 329 -0.13 -11.61 -14.38
N PHE A 330 -1.22 -11.15 -15.01
CA PHE A 330 -1.18 -10.03 -15.96
C PHE A 330 -0.74 -8.72 -15.30
N ILE A 331 -1.33 -8.35 -14.17
CA ILE A 331 -0.94 -7.10 -13.50
C ILE A 331 0.46 -7.16 -12.86
N ALA A 332 1.01 -8.35 -12.63
CA ALA A 332 2.36 -8.55 -12.13
C ALA A 332 3.43 -8.58 -13.26
N ASN A 333 3.04 -8.51 -14.54
CA ASN A 333 4.00 -8.48 -15.63
C ASN A 333 4.79 -7.17 -15.67
N GLU A 334 5.90 -7.15 -16.38
CA GLU A 334 6.84 -6.03 -16.45
C GLU A 334 6.16 -4.73 -16.90
N ASP A 335 5.39 -4.77 -17.99
CA ASP A 335 4.75 -3.58 -18.57
C ASP A 335 3.73 -2.94 -17.62
N MET A 336 2.90 -3.76 -16.97
CA MET A 336 1.90 -3.28 -16.01
C MET A 336 2.56 -2.73 -14.74
N GLN A 337 3.64 -3.33 -14.28
CA GLN A 337 4.40 -2.83 -13.14
C GLN A 337 5.12 -1.52 -13.45
N ILE A 338 5.67 -1.35 -14.65
CA ILE A 338 6.27 -0.09 -15.13
C ILE A 338 5.20 0.99 -15.25
N LEU A 339 4.04 0.69 -15.85
CA LEU A 339 2.92 1.62 -15.96
C LEU A 339 2.47 2.11 -14.58
N TRP A 340 2.23 1.15 -13.66
CA TRP A 340 1.78 1.44 -12.31
C TRP A 340 2.77 2.33 -11.56
N HIS A 341 4.05 1.99 -11.58
CA HIS A 341 5.10 2.78 -10.95
C HIS A 341 5.18 4.21 -11.50
N LYS A 342 5.26 4.36 -12.81
CA LYS A 342 5.41 5.68 -13.46
C LYS A 342 4.25 6.62 -13.19
N GLU A 343 3.03 6.12 -13.22
CA GLU A 343 1.83 6.95 -13.10
C GLU A 343 1.41 7.21 -11.64
N THR A 344 1.76 6.32 -10.70
CA THR A 344 1.27 6.39 -9.31
C THR A 344 2.34 6.69 -8.27
N GLY A 345 3.61 6.44 -8.58
CA GLY A 345 4.71 6.53 -7.62
C GLY A 345 4.82 5.33 -6.66
N TYR A 346 3.90 4.35 -6.69
CA TYR A 346 4.06 3.09 -5.97
C TYR A 346 5.25 2.30 -6.49
N PHE A 347 5.82 1.41 -5.68
CA PHE A 347 6.93 0.58 -6.13
C PHE A 347 6.54 -0.36 -7.26
N PRO A 348 7.44 -0.62 -8.23
CA PRO A 348 7.34 -1.81 -9.05
C PRO A 348 7.61 -3.02 -8.13
N ILE A 349 6.63 -3.93 -7.99
CA ILE A 349 6.77 -5.04 -7.04
C ILE A 349 7.75 -6.13 -7.49
N THR A 350 8.20 -6.08 -8.76
CA THR A 350 9.13 -7.06 -9.34
C THR A 350 10.50 -6.46 -9.62
N LEU A 351 11.55 -7.25 -9.38
CA LEU A 351 12.93 -6.88 -9.73
C LEU A 351 13.10 -6.66 -11.23
N GLN A 352 12.37 -7.40 -12.07
CA GLN A 352 12.41 -7.25 -13.52
C GLN A 352 12.01 -5.83 -13.94
N ALA A 353 10.86 -5.33 -13.47
CA ALA A 353 10.39 -3.99 -13.77
C ALA A 353 11.33 -2.90 -13.20
N TYR A 354 11.83 -3.08 -11.97
CA TYR A 354 12.80 -2.15 -11.37
C TYR A 354 14.11 -2.08 -12.19
N ASN A 355 14.68 -3.24 -12.52
CA ASN A 355 15.93 -3.31 -13.28
C ASN A 355 15.77 -2.75 -14.70
N LYS A 356 14.63 -2.98 -15.34
CA LYS A 356 14.30 -2.40 -16.65
C LYS A 356 14.24 -0.89 -16.59
N LEU A 357 13.53 -0.32 -15.63
CA LEU A 357 13.47 1.14 -15.41
C LEU A 357 14.86 1.73 -15.18
N LYS A 358 15.70 1.06 -14.40
CA LYS A 358 17.08 1.49 -14.15
C LYS A 358 17.95 1.44 -15.41
N ALA A 359 17.86 0.34 -16.17
CA ALA A 359 18.61 0.18 -17.43
C ALA A 359 18.19 1.20 -18.49
N ASP A 360 16.90 1.61 -18.51
CA ASP A 360 16.36 2.63 -19.42
C ASP A 360 16.70 4.07 -18.97
N GLY A 361 17.45 4.27 -17.89
CA GLY A 361 17.82 5.61 -17.37
C GLY A 361 16.61 6.37 -16.80
N TYR A 362 15.56 5.66 -16.36
CA TYR A 362 14.35 6.31 -15.83
C TYR A 362 14.64 7.08 -14.55
N TYR A 363 15.35 6.47 -13.59
CA TYR A 363 15.67 7.11 -12.31
C TYR A 363 16.71 8.22 -12.40
N GLU A 364 17.49 8.29 -13.49
CA GLU A 364 18.34 9.46 -13.78
C GLU A 364 17.51 10.71 -14.10
N LYS A 365 16.34 10.52 -14.73
CA LYS A 365 15.39 11.59 -15.08
C LYS A 365 14.36 11.85 -13.97
N GLU A 366 14.07 10.85 -13.17
CA GLU A 366 13.03 10.83 -12.14
C GLU A 366 13.58 10.32 -10.79
N PRO A 367 14.64 10.97 -10.24
CA PRO A 367 15.35 10.46 -9.06
C PRO A 367 14.47 10.35 -7.81
N LEU A 368 13.43 11.20 -7.71
CA LEU A 368 12.50 11.17 -6.58
C LEU A 368 11.79 9.83 -6.40
N GLN A 369 11.54 9.13 -7.51
CA GLN A 369 10.85 7.86 -7.49
C GLN A 369 11.71 6.69 -7.00
N GLU A 370 13.04 6.84 -6.97
CA GLU A 370 13.95 5.82 -6.44
C GLU A 370 14.22 5.97 -4.92
N VAL A 371 14.01 7.16 -4.34
CA VAL A 371 14.32 7.47 -2.93
C VAL A 371 13.75 6.43 -1.96
N GLY A 372 12.47 6.11 -2.11
CA GLY A 372 11.81 5.13 -1.24
C GLY A 372 12.33 3.70 -1.43
N ILE A 373 12.64 3.31 -2.68
CA ILE A 373 13.21 1.98 -2.99
C ILE A 373 14.58 1.84 -2.30
N LEU A 374 15.45 2.83 -2.46
CA LEU A 374 16.79 2.85 -1.85
C LEU A 374 16.71 2.85 -0.31
N GLN A 375 15.74 3.58 0.28
CA GLN A 375 15.52 3.57 1.71
C GLN A 375 15.07 2.19 2.21
N MET A 376 14.12 1.56 1.51
CA MET A 376 13.57 0.26 1.90
C MET A 376 14.54 -0.91 1.68
N THR A 377 15.44 -0.79 0.69
CA THR A 377 16.40 -1.86 0.34
C THR A 377 17.81 -1.60 0.84
N ARG A 378 18.01 -0.60 1.72
CA ARG A 378 19.36 -0.23 2.20
C ARG A 378 20.06 -1.32 3.00
N LYS A 379 19.29 -2.19 3.65
CA LYS A 379 19.77 -3.35 4.42
C LYS A 379 18.75 -4.48 4.38
N ASP A 380 19.23 -5.69 4.65
CA ASP A 380 18.36 -6.83 4.88
C ASP A 380 17.51 -6.58 6.14
N PRO A 381 16.20 -6.87 6.10
CA PRO A 381 15.30 -6.64 7.21
C PRO A 381 15.69 -7.47 8.46
N THR A 382 15.65 -6.82 9.62
CA THR A 382 15.74 -7.49 10.92
C THR A 382 14.35 -7.92 11.40
N VAL A 383 14.28 -8.55 12.57
CA VAL A 383 12.99 -8.86 13.22
C VAL A 383 12.16 -7.62 13.53
N ASN A 384 12.78 -6.45 13.66
CA ASN A 384 12.11 -5.18 13.96
C ASN A 384 11.74 -4.37 12.68
N SER A 385 12.36 -4.68 11.53
CA SER A 385 12.19 -3.92 10.29
C SER A 385 11.66 -4.73 9.11
N ARG A 386 11.29 -6.00 9.29
CA ARG A 386 10.66 -6.83 8.25
C ARG A 386 9.17 -6.57 8.06
N GLY A 387 8.53 -5.82 8.98
CA GLY A 387 7.11 -5.53 8.98
C GLY A 387 6.47 -5.73 10.35
N ILE A 388 5.12 -5.68 10.36
CA ILE A 388 4.29 -5.77 11.56
C ILE A 388 3.14 -6.74 11.29
N ARG A 389 2.89 -7.68 12.21
CA ARG A 389 1.88 -8.71 12.06
C ARG A 389 0.98 -8.81 13.29
N LEU A 390 0.16 -7.79 13.49
CA LEU A 390 -0.76 -7.71 14.63
C LEU A 390 -2.19 -8.03 14.19
N GLY A 391 -2.91 -8.78 15.01
CA GLY A 391 -4.33 -9.00 14.85
C GLY A 391 -5.12 -7.73 15.14
N SER A 392 -6.19 -7.47 14.38
CA SER A 392 -6.99 -6.24 14.52
C SER A 392 -6.16 -4.95 14.47
N PHE A 393 -5.08 -4.93 13.71
CA PHE A 393 -4.16 -3.79 13.66
C PHE A 393 -4.81 -2.48 13.17
N PRO A 394 -5.81 -2.46 12.26
CA PRO A 394 -6.57 -1.24 11.99
C PRO A 394 -7.10 -0.57 13.26
N GLN A 395 -7.76 -1.33 14.14
CA GLN A 395 -8.30 -0.81 15.42
C GLN A 395 -7.19 -0.34 16.37
N ILE A 396 -6.02 -0.99 16.34
CA ILE A 396 -4.84 -0.57 17.11
C ILE A 396 -4.32 0.77 16.59
N ARG A 397 -4.27 0.98 15.26
CA ARG A 397 -3.93 2.29 14.68
C ARG A 397 -4.93 3.37 15.07
N ASP A 398 -6.22 3.07 15.14
CA ASP A 398 -7.23 4.01 15.61
C ASP A 398 -6.95 4.43 17.05
N VAL A 399 -6.68 3.46 17.94
CA VAL A 399 -6.31 3.74 19.34
C VAL A 399 -5.05 4.61 19.42
N MET A 400 -4.01 4.29 18.65
CA MET A 400 -2.78 5.10 18.62
C MET A 400 -3.07 6.53 18.13
N ASN A 401 -3.89 6.69 17.09
CA ASN A 401 -4.27 8.00 16.59
C ASN A 401 -5.03 8.83 17.63
N GLU A 402 -6.01 8.22 18.31
CA GLU A 402 -6.78 8.88 19.38
C GLU A 402 -5.86 9.38 20.49
N GLU A 403 -4.93 8.55 20.93
CA GLU A 403 -4.00 8.91 22.02
C GLU A 403 -2.98 9.99 21.59
N LEU A 404 -2.48 9.93 20.35
CA LEU A 404 -1.64 11.00 19.80
C LEU A 404 -2.40 12.32 19.66
N GLU A 405 -3.68 12.30 19.26
CA GLU A 405 -4.51 13.50 19.22
C GLU A 405 -4.72 14.11 20.60
N MET A 406 -4.83 13.31 21.67
CA MET A 406 -4.84 13.81 23.05
C MET A 406 -3.49 14.47 23.45
N LEU A 407 -2.37 13.90 22.96
CA LEU A 407 -1.05 14.52 23.14
C LEU A 407 -0.97 15.86 22.39
N TRP A 408 -1.39 15.92 21.12
CA TRP A 408 -1.35 17.15 20.32
C TRP A 408 -2.21 18.27 20.94
N GLN A 409 -3.34 17.91 21.52
CA GLN A 409 -4.22 18.83 22.23
C GLN A 409 -3.67 19.25 23.62
N GLY A 410 -2.53 18.72 24.06
CA GLY A 410 -1.96 18.97 25.40
C GLY A 410 -2.75 18.37 26.57
N LYS A 411 -3.67 17.44 26.29
CA LYS A 411 -4.48 16.75 27.32
C LYS A 411 -3.74 15.60 27.99
N LYS A 412 -2.71 15.07 27.35
CA LYS A 412 -1.83 13.99 27.86
C LYS A 412 -0.37 14.33 27.57
N THR A 413 0.55 13.87 28.41
CA THR A 413 1.97 13.82 28.08
C THR A 413 2.21 12.69 27.07
N ALA A 414 3.36 12.69 26.38
CA ALA A 414 3.72 11.62 25.46
C ALA A 414 3.73 10.24 26.16
N LYS A 415 4.29 10.19 27.36
CA LYS A 415 4.31 8.94 28.17
C LYS A 415 2.90 8.46 28.50
N GLN A 416 2.00 9.34 28.94
CA GLN A 416 0.61 8.97 29.23
C GLN A 416 -0.15 8.50 27.98
N ALA A 417 -0.01 9.18 26.86
CA ALA A 417 -0.65 8.81 25.62
C ALA A 417 -0.17 7.42 25.11
N LEU A 418 1.15 7.19 25.14
CA LEU A 418 1.71 5.90 24.71
C LEU A 418 1.41 4.75 25.67
N ASP A 419 1.38 4.98 26.98
CA ASP A 419 0.97 3.97 27.96
C ASP A 419 -0.48 3.54 27.77
N GLU A 420 -1.38 4.49 27.57
CA GLU A 420 -2.79 4.23 27.31
C GLU A 420 -2.98 3.52 25.96
N ALA A 421 -2.26 3.95 24.92
CA ALA A 421 -2.27 3.29 23.63
C ALA A 421 -1.84 1.82 23.74
N VAL A 422 -0.77 1.54 24.50
CA VAL A 422 -0.31 0.16 24.78
C VAL A 422 -1.36 -0.65 25.53
N SER A 423 -1.93 -0.09 26.61
CA SER A 423 -2.96 -0.76 27.41
C SER A 423 -4.17 -1.18 26.60
N ARG A 424 -4.79 -0.22 25.91
CA ARG A 424 -5.98 -0.43 25.06
C ARG A 424 -5.68 -1.38 23.88
N SER A 425 -4.53 -1.25 23.25
CA SER A 425 -4.12 -2.10 22.12
C SER A 425 -3.89 -3.54 22.56
N ASN A 426 -3.31 -3.76 23.75
CA ASN A 426 -3.09 -5.10 24.28
C ASN A 426 -4.40 -5.81 24.63
N GLU A 427 -5.45 -5.10 25.05
CA GLU A 427 -6.79 -5.66 25.21
C GLU A 427 -7.35 -6.15 23.86
N ILE A 428 -7.21 -5.36 22.79
CA ILE A 428 -7.60 -5.73 21.43
C ILE A 428 -6.84 -7.00 20.98
N LEU A 429 -5.53 -7.05 21.20
CA LEU A 429 -4.71 -8.22 20.87
C LEU A 429 -5.15 -9.48 21.63
N ARG A 430 -5.46 -9.38 22.92
CA ARG A 430 -5.98 -10.53 23.70
C ARG A 430 -7.34 -11.00 23.21
N GLN A 431 -8.22 -10.07 22.80
CA GLN A 431 -9.52 -10.43 22.23
C GLN A 431 -9.34 -11.12 20.86
N PHE A 432 -8.42 -10.63 20.04
CA PHE A 432 -8.12 -11.25 18.74
C PHE A 432 -7.56 -12.66 18.92
N GLU A 433 -6.59 -12.84 19.81
CA GLU A 433 -6.00 -14.15 20.13
C GLU A 433 -7.06 -15.18 20.54
N LYS A 434 -7.97 -14.80 21.47
CA LYS A 434 -9.08 -15.68 21.92
C LYS A 434 -10.01 -16.12 20.80
N ARG A 435 -10.25 -15.26 19.80
CA ARG A 435 -11.13 -15.57 18.68
C ARG A 435 -10.45 -16.40 17.59
N SER A 436 -9.12 -16.41 17.57
CA SER A 436 -8.29 -17.06 16.54
C SER A 436 -7.77 -18.44 16.97
N LYS A 437 -7.96 -18.83 18.24
CA LYS A 437 -7.74 -20.17 18.80
C LYS A 437 -9.00 -21.02 18.69
#